data_c57b8fdc38f59f256e68356d0903131f
#
_entry.id   c57b8fdc38f59f256e68356d0903131f
#
_cell.length_a   1.000
_cell.length_b   1.000
_cell.length_c   1.000
_cell.angle_alpha   90.00
_cell.angle_beta   90.00
_cell.angle_gamma   90.00
#
_symmetry.space_group_name_H-M   'P 1'
#
loop_
_entity.id
_entity.type
_entity.pdbx_description
1 polymer ?
#
loop_
_entity_poly.entity_id
_entity_poly.type
_entity_poly.pdbx_seq_one_letter_code
_entity_poly.pdbx_strand_id
1 'polypeptide(L)'
;MADATHLFDRGVAAVAIAALVVAAHASASDKVDGVRAAIKQGTLYVKGGDGGQQVALRLKVGDTSVIQVDAGDNGSADFSFARGAVHAIKVKMGDGNDSARIDDSNGAFTGDSSSRPTTIAGGGGNDSLQGGQTQVAAQNETFRGGDGNDLVDGGKGNDTAYLGGGNDTFRWDNGEGSDVIEGQDGTDTMLFNGAAVAENVTMSANGGRLTFFRTQGNVTMDTDGVEIVDDNALGGADSVTVNDLTGTDVTQTNIDLASALGGSAADGAVDNVVVNGTNGDDNIDITGNGSGADVTGLATAVSVKRADPTDILPVNTLAGTDHVATSGVAGEIQVLVDGVLV
;
A
#
# COMPACT_ATOMS: atom_id res chain seq x y z
N MET A 1 34.84 -59.08 -64.36
CA MET A 1 35.11 -59.26 -62.95
C MET A 1 35.19 -57.92 -62.37
N ALA A 2 34.04 -57.38 -62.04
CA ALA A 2 33.86 -56.03 -61.69
C ALA A 2 33.55 -55.95 -60.18
N ASP A 3 34.26 -55.15 -59.54
CA ASP A 3 34.02 -54.78 -58.12
C ASP A 3 33.33 -53.44 -58.10
N ALA A 4 32.23 -53.35 -57.38
CA ALA A 4 31.48 -52.15 -57.24
C ALA A 4 31.15 -51.94 -55.74
N THR A 5 31.96 -51.18 -55.07
CA THR A 5 31.74 -50.72 -53.71
C THR A 5 30.85 -49.50 -53.74
N HIS A 6 29.62 -49.62 -53.24
CA HIS A 6 28.73 -48.46 -52.98
C HIS A 6 28.95 -47.96 -51.56
N LEU A 7 29.50 -46.76 -51.42
CA LEU A 7 29.50 -45.96 -50.20
C LEU A 7 28.12 -45.34 -50.04
N PHE A 8 27.45 -45.69 -48.95
CA PHE A 8 26.26 -44.93 -48.49
C PHE A 8 26.72 -43.73 -47.63
N ASP A 9 26.62 -42.56 -48.23
CA ASP A 9 26.75 -41.31 -47.50
C ASP A 9 25.40 -41.01 -46.84
N ARG A 10 25.34 -41.13 -45.50
CA ARG A 10 24.19 -40.72 -44.71
C ARG A 10 24.39 -39.28 -44.29
N GLY A 11 23.85 -38.37 -45.09
CA GLY A 11 23.71 -36.99 -44.71
C GLY A 11 22.81 -36.83 -43.48
N VAL A 12 23.41 -36.45 -42.37
CA VAL A 12 22.70 -36.01 -41.18
C VAL A 12 22.14 -34.62 -41.49
N ALA A 13 20.85 -34.57 -41.75
CA ALA A 13 20.14 -33.29 -41.84
C ALA A 13 20.10 -32.65 -40.45
N ALA A 14 20.95 -31.67 -40.25
CA ALA A 14 20.85 -30.78 -39.11
C ALA A 14 19.55 -29.97 -39.24
N VAL A 15 18.56 -30.34 -38.43
CA VAL A 15 17.37 -29.52 -38.26
C VAL A 15 17.80 -28.26 -37.48
N ALA A 16 18.06 -27.21 -38.20
CA ALA A 16 18.21 -25.90 -37.60
C ALA A 16 16.85 -25.48 -37.05
N ILE A 17 16.66 -25.60 -35.73
CA ILE A 17 15.55 -24.95 -35.03
C ILE A 17 15.84 -23.47 -35.11
N ALA A 18 15.25 -22.79 -36.08
CA ALA A 18 15.20 -21.34 -36.10
C ALA A 18 14.36 -20.90 -34.89
N ALA A 19 15.04 -20.54 -33.83
CA ALA A 19 14.41 -19.77 -32.76
C ALA A 19 13.91 -18.46 -33.41
N LEU A 20 12.61 -18.40 -33.62
CA LEU A 20 11.94 -17.17 -34.04
C LEU A 20 12.08 -16.18 -32.89
N VAL A 21 13.17 -15.44 -32.88
CA VAL A 21 13.30 -14.28 -32.03
C VAL A 21 12.30 -13.26 -32.58
N VAL A 22 11.12 -13.24 -32.00
CA VAL A 22 10.22 -12.10 -32.15
C VAL A 22 10.91 -10.92 -31.43
N ALA A 23 11.82 -10.28 -32.13
CA ALA A 23 12.32 -8.99 -31.73
C ALA A 23 11.14 -8.01 -31.93
N ALA A 24 10.38 -7.77 -30.89
CA ALA A 24 9.50 -6.62 -30.86
C ALA A 24 10.42 -5.39 -30.91
N HIS A 25 10.59 -4.83 -32.10
CA HIS A 25 11.24 -3.55 -32.29
C HIS A 25 10.19 -2.46 -32.01
N ALA A 26 9.88 -2.22 -30.74
CA ALA A 26 9.43 -0.90 -30.40
C ALA A 26 10.66 -0.01 -30.50
N SER A 27 10.77 0.80 -31.56
CA SER A 27 11.82 1.79 -31.63
C SER A 27 11.62 2.75 -30.45
N ALA A 28 12.70 3.21 -29.81
CA ALA A 28 12.64 4.15 -28.69
C ALA A 28 11.99 5.50 -29.07
N SER A 29 11.45 5.63 -30.27
CA SER A 29 10.78 6.80 -30.84
C SER A 29 9.25 6.70 -30.83
N ASP A 30 8.67 5.51 -30.69
CA ASP A 30 7.23 5.35 -30.76
C ASP A 30 6.61 5.77 -29.43
N LYS A 31 5.68 6.70 -29.48
CA LYS A 31 4.90 7.20 -28.35
C LYS A 31 3.46 6.81 -28.58
N VAL A 32 2.87 6.06 -27.63
CA VAL A 32 1.47 5.67 -27.65
C VAL A 32 0.81 6.28 -26.43
N ASP A 33 -0.30 6.97 -26.61
CA ASP A 33 -1.05 7.67 -25.54
C ASP A 33 -0.17 8.45 -24.54
N GLY A 34 0.83 9.13 -25.07
CA GLY A 34 1.76 9.88 -24.22
C GLY A 34 2.94 9.05 -23.70
N VAL A 35 2.89 7.73 -23.74
CA VAL A 35 3.83 6.81 -23.10
C VAL A 35 4.90 6.31 -24.09
N ARG A 36 6.11 6.09 -23.58
CA ARG A 36 7.21 5.38 -24.25
C ARG A 36 7.74 4.28 -23.36
N ALA A 37 8.09 3.15 -23.95
CA ALA A 37 8.73 2.05 -23.25
C ALA A 37 9.94 1.51 -24.00
N ALA A 38 11.04 1.24 -23.28
CA ALA A 38 12.26 0.68 -23.87
C ALA A 38 13.12 -0.01 -22.81
N ILE A 39 13.86 -1.05 -23.22
CA ILE A 39 14.91 -1.65 -22.38
C ILE A 39 16.23 -0.94 -22.65
N LYS A 40 16.91 -0.53 -21.56
CA LYS A 40 18.28 -0.04 -21.57
C LYS A 40 19.08 -0.75 -20.48
N GLN A 41 20.15 -1.43 -20.87
CA GLN A 41 21.02 -2.18 -19.93
C GLN A 41 20.27 -3.07 -18.95
N GLY A 42 19.28 -3.82 -19.45
CA GLY A 42 18.45 -4.72 -18.63
C GLY A 42 17.36 -4.03 -17.81
N THR A 43 17.23 -2.72 -17.83
CA THR A 43 16.14 -1.98 -17.18
C THR A 43 15.06 -1.63 -18.19
N LEU A 44 13.83 -2.04 -17.92
CA LEU A 44 12.66 -1.56 -18.65
C LEU A 44 12.30 -0.17 -18.11
N TYR A 45 12.43 0.81 -18.96
CA TYR A 45 11.97 2.18 -18.69
C TYR A 45 10.62 2.39 -19.35
N VAL A 46 9.64 2.83 -18.58
CA VAL A 46 8.35 3.31 -19.04
C VAL A 46 8.26 4.78 -18.65
N LYS A 47 7.97 5.64 -19.61
CA LYS A 47 7.92 7.08 -19.40
C LYS A 47 6.64 7.66 -19.98
N GLY A 48 5.89 8.38 -19.17
CA GLY A 48 4.84 9.27 -19.59
C GLY A 48 5.36 10.62 -20.10
N GLY A 49 4.50 11.62 -20.11
CA GLY A 49 4.77 12.98 -20.60
C GLY A 49 4.12 14.03 -19.70
N ASP A 50 3.71 15.14 -20.30
CA ASP A 50 3.05 16.24 -19.62
C ASP A 50 1.52 16.09 -19.84
N GLY A 51 0.80 15.56 -18.86
CA GLY A 51 -0.65 15.37 -18.93
C GLY A 51 -1.04 13.97 -18.45
N GLY A 52 -2.27 13.77 -17.99
CA GLY A 52 -2.69 12.53 -17.38
C GLY A 52 -2.60 11.33 -18.30
N GLN A 53 -1.78 10.36 -17.94
CA GLN A 53 -1.63 9.09 -18.64
C GLN A 53 -2.05 7.93 -17.73
N GLN A 54 -2.40 6.81 -18.36
CA GLN A 54 -2.66 5.55 -17.68
C GLN A 54 -1.71 4.47 -18.21
N VAL A 55 -1.14 3.66 -17.31
CA VAL A 55 -0.21 2.59 -17.69
C VAL A 55 -0.46 1.37 -16.84
N ALA A 56 -0.62 0.21 -17.49
CA ALA A 56 -0.54 -1.08 -16.83
C ALA A 56 0.64 -1.89 -17.34
N LEU A 57 1.38 -2.50 -16.41
CA LEU A 57 2.41 -3.48 -16.73
C LEU A 57 1.91 -4.87 -16.34
N ARG A 58 1.97 -5.83 -17.28
CA ARG A 58 1.50 -7.21 -17.03
C ARG A 58 2.30 -8.26 -17.78
N LEU A 59 2.11 -9.51 -17.40
CA LEU A 59 2.53 -10.62 -18.24
C LEU A 59 1.51 -10.84 -19.37
N LYS A 60 2.01 -11.28 -20.51
CA LYS A 60 1.16 -11.63 -21.65
C LYS A 60 0.32 -12.85 -21.33
N VAL A 61 -0.96 -12.78 -21.65
CA VAL A 61 -1.90 -13.91 -21.52
C VAL A 61 -1.37 -15.13 -22.29
N GLY A 62 -1.25 -16.27 -21.62
CA GLY A 62 -0.78 -17.51 -22.20
C GLY A 62 0.71 -17.58 -22.52
N ASP A 63 1.48 -16.52 -22.23
CA ASP A 63 2.92 -16.48 -22.46
C ASP A 63 3.64 -15.63 -21.40
N THR A 64 3.95 -16.22 -20.27
CA THR A 64 4.59 -15.55 -19.13
C THR A 64 6.06 -15.19 -19.38
N SER A 65 6.62 -15.51 -20.56
CA SER A 65 7.96 -15.07 -20.96
C SER A 65 7.99 -13.65 -21.51
N VAL A 66 6.83 -12.98 -21.62
CA VAL A 66 6.70 -11.63 -22.18
C VAL A 66 6.07 -10.69 -21.13
N ILE A 67 6.73 -9.57 -20.89
CA ILE A 67 6.17 -8.42 -20.16
C ILE A 67 5.57 -7.47 -21.19
N GLN A 68 4.36 -7.03 -20.92
CA GLN A 68 3.60 -6.08 -21.73
C GLN A 68 3.45 -4.75 -20.99
N VAL A 69 3.47 -3.66 -21.74
CA VAL A 69 3.08 -2.33 -21.29
C VAL A 69 1.86 -1.92 -22.11
N ASP A 70 0.79 -1.60 -21.41
CA ASP A 70 -0.47 -1.12 -21.94
C ASP A 70 -0.56 0.37 -21.62
N ALA A 71 -0.38 1.19 -22.63
CA ALA A 71 -0.56 2.63 -22.54
C ALA A 71 -2.05 2.96 -22.74
N GLY A 72 -2.63 3.69 -21.80
CA GLY A 72 -4.07 3.94 -21.74
C GLY A 72 -4.82 2.93 -20.87
N ASP A 73 -4.17 1.86 -20.39
CA ASP A 73 -4.76 0.79 -19.56
C ASP A 73 -6.10 0.28 -20.10
N ASN A 74 -6.13 0.05 -21.41
CA ASN A 74 -7.35 -0.29 -22.15
C ASN A 74 -7.49 -1.81 -22.42
N GLY A 75 -6.61 -2.62 -21.87
CA GLY A 75 -6.56 -4.07 -22.05
C GLY A 75 -5.74 -4.53 -23.25
N SER A 76 -5.26 -3.62 -24.09
CA SER A 76 -4.41 -3.92 -25.26
C SER A 76 -2.97 -3.53 -25.02
N ALA A 77 -2.03 -4.45 -25.26
CA ALA A 77 -0.62 -4.16 -25.08
C ALA A 77 -0.06 -3.34 -26.26
N ASP A 78 0.58 -2.24 -25.95
CA ASP A 78 1.25 -1.39 -26.94
C ASP A 78 2.72 -1.73 -27.12
N PHE A 79 3.36 -2.17 -26.03
CA PHE A 79 4.75 -2.60 -26.04
C PHE A 79 4.87 -4.00 -25.44
N SER A 80 5.83 -4.77 -25.93
CA SER A 80 6.09 -6.13 -25.46
C SER A 80 7.60 -6.37 -25.37
N PHE A 81 8.05 -6.97 -24.28
CA PHE A 81 9.44 -7.22 -23.98
C PHE A 81 9.66 -8.63 -23.49
N ALA A 82 10.75 -9.26 -23.92
CA ALA A 82 11.13 -10.56 -23.39
C ALA A 82 11.45 -10.42 -21.88
N ARG A 83 10.72 -11.15 -21.02
CA ARG A 83 10.88 -11.12 -19.56
C ARG A 83 12.33 -11.36 -19.11
N GLY A 84 13.02 -12.30 -19.77
CA GLY A 84 14.41 -12.61 -19.47
C GLY A 84 15.40 -11.49 -19.76
N ALA A 85 15.01 -10.46 -20.53
CA ALA A 85 15.83 -9.28 -20.80
C ALA A 85 15.60 -8.14 -19.82
N VAL A 86 14.59 -8.28 -18.93
CA VAL A 86 14.22 -7.25 -17.94
C VAL A 86 14.72 -7.67 -16.58
N HIS A 87 15.68 -6.95 -16.04
CA HIS A 87 16.28 -7.17 -14.71
C HIS A 87 15.87 -6.10 -13.70
N ALA A 88 15.29 -4.99 -14.15
CA ALA A 88 14.71 -3.94 -13.34
C ALA A 88 13.60 -3.23 -14.11
N ILE A 89 12.67 -2.61 -13.38
CA ILE A 89 11.56 -1.85 -13.96
C ILE A 89 11.57 -0.44 -13.35
N LYS A 90 11.48 0.57 -14.21
CA LYS A 90 11.33 1.97 -13.79
C LYS A 90 10.21 2.63 -14.59
N VAL A 91 9.13 2.91 -13.90
CA VAL A 91 8.01 3.71 -14.41
C VAL A 91 8.21 5.15 -13.92
N LYS A 92 8.09 6.11 -14.82
CA LYS A 92 8.10 7.54 -14.50
C LYS A 92 7.06 8.23 -15.36
N MET A 93 5.96 8.66 -14.74
CA MET A 93 4.81 9.16 -15.47
C MET A 93 5.03 10.60 -15.97
N GLY A 94 5.43 11.52 -15.15
CA GLY A 94 5.74 12.90 -15.56
C GLY A 94 4.85 13.92 -14.90
N ASP A 95 4.39 14.93 -15.65
CA ASP A 95 3.45 15.90 -15.11
C ASP A 95 2.01 15.53 -15.52
N GLY A 96 1.05 15.81 -14.66
CA GLY A 96 -0.37 15.52 -14.89
C GLY A 96 -0.90 14.49 -13.91
N ASN A 97 -2.21 14.26 -13.91
CA ASN A 97 -2.81 13.27 -13.02
C ASN A 97 -2.72 11.90 -13.68
N ASP A 98 -1.78 11.09 -13.24
CA ASP A 98 -1.40 9.84 -13.87
C ASP A 98 -1.93 8.62 -13.09
N SER A 99 -2.01 7.49 -13.77
CA SER A 99 -2.26 6.19 -13.13
C SER A 99 -1.25 5.16 -13.64
N ALA A 100 -0.54 4.52 -12.72
CA ALA A 100 0.40 3.47 -13.04
C ALA A 100 0.20 2.26 -12.13
N ARG A 101 -0.01 1.08 -12.73
CA ARG A 101 -0.24 -0.14 -11.94
C ARG A 101 0.51 -1.36 -12.47
N ILE A 102 0.82 -2.25 -11.54
CA ILE A 102 1.25 -3.61 -11.85
C ILE A 102 0.00 -4.50 -11.92
N ASP A 103 -0.28 -5.03 -13.09
CA ASP A 103 -1.39 -5.96 -13.32
C ASP A 103 -0.87 -7.39 -13.37
N ASP A 104 -0.97 -8.10 -12.27
CA ASP A 104 -0.57 -9.50 -12.16
C ASP A 104 -1.70 -10.50 -12.35
N SER A 105 -2.80 -10.09 -12.97
CA SER A 105 -3.90 -11.00 -13.34
C SER A 105 -3.45 -12.20 -14.19
N ASN A 106 -2.35 -12.06 -14.92
CA ASN A 106 -1.72 -13.12 -15.72
C ASN A 106 -0.50 -13.75 -15.04
N GLY A 107 -0.29 -13.49 -13.77
CA GLY A 107 0.81 -13.97 -12.94
C GLY A 107 1.80 -12.86 -12.57
N ALA A 108 2.39 -13.00 -11.40
CA ALA A 108 3.36 -12.06 -10.89
C ALA A 108 4.68 -12.10 -11.68
N PHE A 109 5.32 -10.95 -11.82
CA PHE A 109 6.58 -10.79 -12.55
C PHE A 109 7.57 -9.85 -11.88
N THR A 110 7.12 -9.13 -10.86
CA THR A 110 7.93 -8.41 -9.91
C THR A 110 8.26 -9.38 -8.77
N GLY A 111 9.47 -9.33 -8.20
CA GLY A 111 9.82 -10.19 -7.07
C GLY A 111 9.95 -11.70 -7.37
N ASP A 112 10.18 -12.11 -8.61
CA ASP A 112 10.62 -13.47 -8.88
C ASP A 112 12.03 -13.72 -8.30
N SER A 113 12.49 -14.98 -8.34
CA SER A 113 13.81 -15.38 -7.81
C SER A 113 15.01 -14.58 -8.36
N SER A 114 14.78 -13.68 -9.31
CA SER A 114 15.77 -12.79 -9.90
C SER A 114 15.76 -11.38 -9.34
N SER A 115 14.92 -11.07 -8.31
CA SER A 115 14.80 -9.75 -7.67
C SER A 115 14.81 -8.62 -8.70
N ARG A 116 13.66 -8.38 -9.35
CA ARG A 116 13.53 -7.21 -10.25
C ARG A 116 13.15 -5.99 -9.44
N PRO A 117 14.10 -5.14 -9.03
CA PRO A 117 13.75 -3.92 -8.38
C PRO A 117 12.83 -3.10 -9.29
N THR A 118 11.67 -2.77 -8.75
CA THR A 118 10.64 -2.01 -9.44
C THR A 118 10.46 -0.67 -8.75
N THR A 119 10.52 0.40 -9.52
CA THR A 119 10.22 1.75 -9.03
C THR A 119 9.11 2.33 -9.88
N ILE A 120 8.09 2.87 -9.22
CA ILE A 120 6.96 3.55 -9.86
C ILE A 120 6.94 4.99 -9.32
N ALA A 121 7.03 5.96 -10.22
CA ALA A 121 7.00 7.38 -9.89
C ALA A 121 5.91 8.08 -10.70
N GLY A 122 5.03 8.79 -10.00
CA GLY A 122 4.01 9.66 -10.55
C GLY A 122 4.67 10.90 -11.17
N GLY A 123 5.00 11.83 -10.36
CA GLY A 123 5.73 13.04 -10.80
C GLY A 123 5.09 14.31 -10.31
N GLY A 124 4.36 15.03 -11.15
CA GLY A 124 3.63 16.20 -10.72
C GLY A 124 2.16 16.11 -11.11
N GLY A 125 1.28 16.43 -10.19
CA GLY A 125 -0.17 16.25 -10.31
C GLY A 125 -0.67 15.17 -9.35
N ASN A 126 -1.95 14.90 -9.34
CA ASN A 126 -2.53 13.92 -8.42
C ASN A 126 -2.50 12.54 -9.07
N ASP A 127 -1.63 11.68 -8.59
CA ASP A 127 -1.33 10.39 -9.19
C ASP A 127 -1.96 9.22 -8.44
N SER A 128 -2.17 8.10 -9.14
CA SER A 128 -2.60 6.84 -8.55
C SER A 128 -1.60 5.74 -8.89
N LEU A 129 -0.87 5.25 -7.91
CA LEU A 129 0.20 4.28 -8.07
C LEU A 129 -0.17 2.99 -7.35
N GLN A 130 -0.11 1.85 -8.06
CA GLN A 130 -0.47 0.55 -7.50
C GLN A 130 0.58 -0.52 -7.81
N GLY A 131 0.99 -1.24 -6.78
CA GLY A 131 1.87 -2.40 -6.85
C GLY A 131 1.15 -3.71 -7.20
N GLY A 132 1.89 -4.79 -7.13
CA GLY A 132 1.36 -6.12 -7.42
C GLY A 132 0.38 -6.61 -6.35
N GLN A 133 -0.74 -7.21 -6.80
CA GLN A 133 -1.81 -7.68 -5.91
C GLN A 133 -1.78 -9.20 -5.70
N THR A 134 -0.89 -9.92 -6.38
CA THR A 134 -0.81 -11.39 -6.28
C THR A 134 0.25 -11.80 -5.28
N GLN A 135 -0.11 -12.69 -4.37
CA GLN A 135 0.78 -13.16 -3.31
C GLN A 135 1.90 -14.04 -3.87
N VAL A 136 3.05 -13.44 -4.14
CA VAL A 136 4.33 -14.14 -4.36
C VAL A 136 5.32 -13.51 -3.40
N ALA A 137 6.07 -14.32 -2.68
CA ALA A 137 7.08 -13.81 -1.74
C ALA A 137 8.03 -12.83 -2.44
N ALA A 138 8.20 -11.65 -1.83
CA ALA A 138 9.15 -10.62 -2.21
C ALA A 138 8.82 -9.78 -3.47
N GLN A 139 7.57 -9.37 -3.64
CA GLN A 139 7.26 -8.22 -4.47
C GLN A 139 7.46 -6.97 -3.62
N ASN A 140 8.63 -6.37 -3.68
CA ASN A 140 8.96 -5.18 -2.90
C ASN A 140 9.20 -4.06 -3.90
N GLU A 141 8.21 -3.21 -4.04
CA GLU A 141 8.26 -2.07 -4.93
C GLU A 141 8.73 -0.81 -4.18
N THR A 142 9.16 0.17 -4.94
CA THR A 142 9.42 1.52 -4.43
C THR A 142 8.54 2.51 -5.17
N PHE A 143 7.73 3.23 -4.41
CA PHE A 143 6.84 4.25 -4.92
C PHE A 143 7.39 5.65 -4.64
N ARG A 144 7.10 6.57 -5.55
CA ARG A 144 7.33 8.00 -5.41
C ARG A 144 6.12 8.73 -5.97
N GLY A 145 5.31 9.31 -5.12
CA GLY A 145 4.18 10.14 -5.53
C GLY A 145 4.71 11.33 -6.34
N GLY A 146 5.20 12.31 -5.68
CA GLY A 146 5.82 13.49 -6.26
C GLY A 146 5.21 14.78 -5.76
N ASP A 147 4.86 15.71 -6.65
CA ASP A 147 4.13 16.91 -6.27
C ASP A 147 2.63 16.70 -6.53
N GLY A 148 1.77 16.97 -5.59
CA GLY A 148 0.32 16.84 -5.73
C GLY A 148 -0.27 15.89 -4.71
N ASN A 149 -1.57 15.63 -4.77
CA ASN A 149 -2.21 14.73 -3.80
C ASN A 149 -2.30 13.33 -4.41
N ASP A 150 -1.43 12.45 -3.96
CA ASP A 150 -1.21 11.13 -4.54
C ASP A 150 -1.91 10.02 -3.75
N LEU A 151 -2.27 8.95 -4.44
CA LEU A 151 -2.72 7.69 -3.85
C LEU A 151 -1.71 6.60 -4.19
N VAL A 152 -1.10 6.03 -3.16
CA VAL A 152 -0.20 4.89 -3.30
C VAL A 152 -0.81 3.66 -2.62
N ASP A 153 -0.87 2.58 -3.36
CA ASP A 153 -1.26 1.24 -2.90
C ASP A 153 -0.08 0.31 -3.17
N GLY A 154 0.64 -0.08 -2.11
CA GLY A 154 1.83 -0.93 -2.23
C GLY A 154 1.50 -2.31 -2.78
N GLY A 155 0.36 -2.86 -2.38
CA GLY A 155 -0.05 -4.21 -2.72
C GLY A 155 0.68 -5.26 -1.91
N LYS A 156 0.89 -6.43 -2.52
CA LYS A 156 1.56 -7.55 -1.85
C LYS A 156 3.07 -7.37 -1.84
N GLY A 157 3.67 -7.42 -0.68
CA GLY A 157 5.11 -7.29 -0.53
C GLY A 157 5.47 -6.51 0.72
N ASN A 158 6.72 -6.11 0.83
CA ASN A 158 7.15 -5.13 1.81
C ASN A 158 7.69 -3.94 1.03
N ASP A 159 6.85 -2.93 0.90
CA ASP A 159 7.07 -1.84 -0.01
C ASP A 159 7.67 -0.62 0.67
N THR A 160 8.17 0.29 -0.13
CA THR A 160 8.64 1.59 0.37
C THR A 160 7.99 2.69 -0.45
N ALA A 161 7.24 3.55 0.22
CA ALA A 161 6.59 4.70 -0.40
C ALA A 161 7.23 6.01 0.09
N TYR A 162 7.59 6.86 -0.86
CA TYR A 162 7.90 8.28 -0.65
C TYR A 162 6.75 9.06 -1.28
N LEU A 163 5.88 9.63 -0.45
CA LEU A 163 4.64 10.22 -0.96
C LEU A 163 4.92 11.53 -1.68
N GLY A 164 5.59 12.46 -1.03
CA GLY A 164 6.10 13.64 -1.73
C GLY A 164 5.64 14.95 -1.16
N GLY A 165 5.10 15.81 -2.00
CA GLY A 165 4.57 17.09 -1.56
C GLY A 165 3.11 17.25 -1.94
N GLY A 166 2.27 17.47 -0.94
CA GLY A 166 0.82 17.53 -1.08
C GLY A 166 0.14 16.80 0.07
N ASN A 167 -1.12 16.50 -0.06
CA ASN A 167 -1.81 15.70 0.95
C ASN A 167 -2.06 14.31 0.34
N ASP A 168 -1.21 13.39 0.72
CA ASP A 168 -1.12 12.09 0.09
C ASP A 168 -1.81 11.00 0.91
N THR A 169 -2.10 9.88 0.26
CA THR A 169 -2.67 8.71 0.94
C THR A 169 -1.88 7.46 0.57
N PHE A 170 -1.35 6.79 1.57
CA PHE A 170 -0.91 5.41 1.44
C PHE A 170 -2.02 4.48 1.89
N ARG A 171 -2.45 3.56 1.02
CA ARG A 171 -3.47 2.57 1.33
C ARG A 171 -2.85 1.20 1.52
N TRP A 172 -3.24 0.55 2.60
CA TRP A 172 -2.98 -0.85 2.88
C TRP A 172 -4.29 -1.63 2.92
N ASP A 173 -4.36 -2.73 2.21
CA ASP A 173 -5.51 -3.62 2.18
C ASP A 173 -5.18 -4.98 2.80
N ASN A 174 -6.19 -5.66 3.38
CA ASN A 174 -5.99 -6.90 4.12
C ASN A 174 -5.25 -7.97 3.31
N GLY A 175 -4.17 -8.46 3.90
CA GLY A 175 -3.30 -9.50 3.34
C GLY A 175 -2.12 -8.96 2.54
N GLU A 176 -1.85 -7.67 2.58
CA GLU A 176 -0.61 -7.05 2.11
C GLU A 176 0.53 -7.23 3.11
N GLY A 177 1.69 -6.71 2.79
CA GLY A 177 2.90 -6.89 3.60
C GLY A 177 3.13 -5.82 4.65
N SER A 178 4.39 -5.70 5.06
CA SER A 178 4.84 -4.67 5.99
C SER A 178 5.58 -3.59 5.23
N ASP A 179 5.15 -2.33 5.36
CA ASP A 179 5.60 -1.26 4.51
C ASP A 179 6.28 -0.13 5.28
N VAL A 180 7.13 0.60 4.56
CA VAL A 180 7.77 1.83 5.02
C VAL A 180 7.17 3.00 4.27
N ILE A 181 6.67 4.00 5.01
CA ILE A 181 5.99 5.15 4.44
C ILE A 181 6.72 6.42 4.89
N GLU A 182 7.18 7.21 3.93
CA GLU A 182 7.75 8.54 4.11
C GLU A 182 6.75 9.54 3.52
N GLY A 183 5.94 10.20 4.37
CA GLY A 183 4.94 11.18 3.94
C GLY A 183 5.60 12.37 3.26
N GLN A 184 6.60 12.94 3.91
CA GLN A 184 7.38 14.11 3.49
C GLN A 184 6.60 15.43 3.73
N ASP A 185 6.32 16.26 2.67
CA ASP A 185 5.73 17.58 2.84
C ASP A 185 4.20 17.55 2.66
N GLY A 186 3.43 17.91 3.68
CA GLY A 186 1.98 18.02 3.55
C GLY A 186 1.18 17.60 4.76
N THR A 187 0.01 17.04 4.52
CA THR A 187 -0.78 16.34 5.53
C THR A 187 -1.16 14.99 4.95
N ASP A 188 -0.46 13.97 5.40
CA ASP A 188 -0.48 12.66 4.79
C ASP A 188 -1.27 11.66 5.62
N THR A 189 -1.88 10.70 4.94
CA THR A 189 -2.76 9.72 5.54
C THR A 189 -2.24 8.31 5.28
N MET A 190 -2.08 7.52 6.33
CA MET A 190 -2.03 6.07 6.23
C MET A 190 -3.44 5.52 6.41
N LEU A 191 -4.03 4.99 5.35
CA LEU A 191 -5.33 4.32 5.35
C LEU A 191 -5.11 2.82 5.46
N PHE A 192 -5.46 2.24 6.61
CA PHE A 192 -5.33 0.82 6.89
C PHE A 192 -6.70 0.14 6.86
N ASN A 193 -6.90 -0.80 5.95
CA ASN A 193 -8.13 -1.58 5.85
C ASN A 193 -7.91 -2.97 6.42
N GLY A 194 -8.40 -3.21 7.62
CA GLY A 194 -8.35 -4.47 8.33
C GLY A 194 -9.16 -5.59 7.68
N ALA A 195 -9.56 -6.57 8.45
CA ALA A 195 -10.35 -7.71 7.99
C ALA A 195 -11.58 -7.90 8.86
N ALA A 196 -12.63 -8.51 8.31
CA ALA A 196 -13.83 -8.86 9.09
C ALA A 196 -13.61 -10.09 10.01
N VAL A 197 -12.57 -10.02 10.85
CA VAL A 197 -12.22 -11.02 11.89
C VAL A 197 -11.56 -10.28 13.05
N ALA A 198 -11.60 -10.84 14.25
CA ALA A 198 -10.97 -10.25 15.42
C ALA A 198 -9.47 -9.94 15.17
N GLU A 199 -9.09 -8.69 15.33
CA GLU A 199 -7.75 -8.18 15.08
C GLU A 199 -7.15 -7.55 16.35
N ASN A 200 -5.80 -7.51 16.39
CA ASN A 200 -5.11 -6.76 17.42
C ASN A 200 -4.13 -5.82 16.76
N VAL A 201 -4.35 -4.54 16.96
CA VAL A 201 -3.54 -3.44 16.44
C VAL A 201 -2.89 -2.69 17.60
N THR A 202 -1.66 -2.29 17.43
CA THR A 202 -0.94 -1.45 18.39
C THR A 202 -0.19 -0.35 17.66
N MET A 203 -0.42 0.88 18.05
CA MET A 203 0.27 2.07 17.57
C MET A 203 1.24 2.56 18.63
N SER A 204 2.49 2.79 18.29
CA SER A 204 3.53 3.20 19.24
C SER A 204 4.56 4.10 18.58
N ALA A 205 5.07 5.06 19.32
CA ALA A 205 6.22 5.84 18.91
C ALA A 205 7.51 5.00 18.91
N ASN A 206 8.30 5.13 17.87
CA ASN A 206 9.64 4.58 17.73
C ASN A 206 10.61 5.70 17.33
N GLY A 207 11.03 6.51 18.32
CA GLY A 207 11.68 7.78 18.06
C GLY A 207 10.73 8.77 17.43
N GLY A 208 11.08 9.32 16.25
CA GLY A 208 10.19 10.20 15.48
C GLY A 208 9.18 9.46 14.61
N ARG A 209 9.26 8.15 14.50
CA ARG A 209 8.44 7.34 13.61
C ARG A 209 7.27 6.69 14.35
N LEU A 210 6.17 6.48 13.66
CA LEU A 210 5.09 5.61 14.12
C LEU A 210 5.42 4.16 13.74
N THR A 211 5.25 3.25 14.68
CA THR A 211 5.09 1.82 14.41
C THR A 211 3.63 1.45 14.62
N PHE A 212 2.94 1.10 13.54
CA PHE A 212 1.62 0.48 13.57
C PHE A 212 1.81 -1.03 13.38
N PHE A 213 1.43 -1.81 14.38
CA PHE A 213 1.62 -3.26 14.39
C PHE A 213 0.31 -4.00 14.49
N ARG A 214 0.02 -4.85 13.52
CA ARG A 214 -1.11 -5.78 13.51
C ARG A 214 -0.60 -7.21 13.72
N THR A 215 -1.12 -7.90 14.75
CA THR A 215 -0.67 -9.27 15.09
C THR A 215 -1.08 -10.30 14.03
N GLN A 216 -2.26 -10.14 13.43
CA GLN A 216 -2.71 -11.00 12.33
C GLN A 216 -1.85 -10.74 11.08
N GLY A 217 -1.15 -11.77 10.63
CA GLY A 217 -0.19 -11.66 9.53
C GLY A 217 1.17 -11.10 9.94
N ASN A 218 1.36 -10.63 11.19
CA ASN A 218 2.60 -10.01 11.66
C ASN A 218 3.00 -8.83 10.78
N VAL A 219 2.04 -7.92 10.55
CA VAL A 219 2.19 -6.73 9.70
C VAL A 219 2.70 -5.56 10.53
N THR A 220 3.71 -4.88 10.02
CA THR A 220 4.25 -3.65 10.61
C THR A 220 4.29 -2.55 9.56
N MET A 221 3.58 -1.47 9.82
CA MET A 221 3.75 -0.23 9.07
C MET A 221 4.71 0.66 9.85
N ASP A 222 5.73 1.17 9.19
CA ASP A 222 6.74 2.07 9.75
C ASP A 222 6.66 3.41 9.02
N THR A 223 6.14 4.46 9.70
CA THR A 223 5.84 5.73 9.03
C THR A 223 6.61 6.90 9.63
N ASP A 224 6.97 7.86 8.78
CA ASP A 224 7.55 9.16 9.11
C ASP A 224 6.87 10.23 8.24
N GLY A 225 6.59 11.42 8.80
CA GLY A 225 5.87 12.48 8.07
C GLY A 225 4.44 12.08 7.67
N VAL A 226 3.74 11.32 8.51
CA VAL A 226 2.32 10.96 8.33
C VAL A 226 1.53 11.48 9.51
N GLU A 227 0.59 12.40 9.26
CA GLU A 227 -0.18 13.11 10.29
C GLU A 227 -1.46 12.39 10.66
N ILE A 228 -2.03 11.60 9.74
CA ILE A 228 -3.33 10.96 9.92
C ILE A 228 -3.19 9.45 9.77
N VAL A 229 -3.73 8.72 10.74
CA VAL A 229 -3.93 7.26 10.65
C VAL A 229 -5.42 6.99 10.61
N ASP A 230 -5.90 6.43 9.50
CA ASP A 230 -7.26 5.93 9.35
C ASP A 230 -7.23 4.39 9.45
N ASP A 231 -7.75 3.84 10.54
CA ASP A 231 -7.83 2.40 10.80
C ASP A 231 -9.28 1.93 10.68
N ASN A 232 -9.60 1.24 9.59
CA ASN A 232 -10.87 0.58 9.39
C ASN A 232 -10.79 -0.85 9.93
N ALA A 233 -11.21 -1.08 11.16
CA ALA A 233 -11.14 -2.37 11.84
C ALA A 233 -12.07 -3.40 11.20
N LEU A 234 -13.21 -2.94 10.65
CA LEU A 234 -14.24 -3.74 10.01
C LEU A 234 -15.01 -4.60 11.03
N GLY A 235 -15.16 -5.90 10.78
CA GLY A 235 -15.99 -6.75 11.64
C GLY A 235 -15.16 -7.75 12.42
N GLY A 236 -15.52 -7.96 13.68
CA GLY A 236 -14.82 -8.86 14.59
C GLY A 236 -14.78 -8.27 15.98
N ALA A 237 -14.28 -8.96 16.96
CA ALA A 237 -14.02 -8.38 18.28
C ALA A 237 -12.59 -7.85 18.28
N ASP A 238 -12.44 -6.57 17.93
CA ASP A 238 -11.15 -5.96 17.67
C ASP A 238 -10.53 -5.33 18.92
N SER A 239 -9.23 -5.31 18.98
CA SER A 239 -8.47 -4.63 20.02
C SER A 239 -7.45 -3.69 19.41
N VAL A 240 -7.74 -2.40 19.49
CA VAL A 240 -6.84 -1.34 19.00
C VAL A 240 -6.24 -0.61 20.20
N THR A 241 -4.93 -0.49 20.25
CA THR A 241 -4.22 0.24 21.30
C THR A 241 -3.44 1.39 20.71
N VAL A 242 -3.75 2.60 21.10
CA VAL A 242 -3.01 3.81 20.80
C VAL A 242 -2.19 4.18 22.03
N ASN A 243 -0.87 3.99 21.96
CA ASN A 243 0.05 4.41 23.02
C ASN A 243 0.40 5.91 22.87
N ASP A 244 1.20 6.41 23.81
CA ASP A 244 1.77 7.76 23.68
C ASP A 244 2.56 7.88 22.37
N LEU A 245 2.09 8.77 21.49
CA LEU A 245 2.71 9.07 20.19
C LEU A 245 3.51 10.37 20.20
N THR A 246 3.88 10.87 21.39
CA THR A 246 4.71 12.06 21.52
C THR A 246 6.02 11.91 20.75
N GLY A 247 6.31 12.86 19.88
CA GLY A 247 7.51 12.92 19.05
C GLY A 247 7.37 12.33 17.66
N THR A 248 6.24 11.68 17.34
CA THR A 248 5.86 11.34 15.96
C THR A 248 5.12 12.50 15.30
N ASP A 249 4.90 12.43 14.01
CA ASP A 249 4.12 13.43 13.26
C ASP A 249 2.60 13.19 13.36
N VAL A 250 2.16 12.05 13.91
CA VAL A 250 0.74 11.68 13.99
C VAL A 250 -0.02 12.61 14.92
N THR A 251 -0.92 13.40 14.36
CA THR A 251 -1.78 14.34 15.09
C THR A 251 -3.23 13.85 15.19
N GLN A 252 -3.63 12.91 14.33
CA GLN A 252 -4.99 12.38 14.28
C GLN A 252 -4.97 10.86 14.03
N THR A 253 -5.71 10.12 14.85
CA THR A 253 -5.99 8.70 14.65
C THR A 253 -7.50 8.50 14.59
N ASN A 254 -8.02 8.01 13.48
CA ASN A 254 -9.43 7.66 13.31
C ASN A 254 -9.56 6.14 13.33
N ILE A 255 -10.41 5.62 14.21
CA ILE A 255 -10.69 4.18 14.34
C ILE A 255 -12.16 3.97 13.98
N ASP A 256 -12.39 3.24 12.91
CA ASP A 256 -13.71 2.99 12.36
C ASP A 256 -14.15 1.55 12.61
N LEU A 257 -15.12 1.37 13.47
CA LEU A 257 -15.69 0.08 13.89
C LEU A 257 -16.88 -0.35 13.01
N ALA A 258 -16.99 0.20 11.78
CA ALA A 258 -18.05 -0.19 10.87
C ALA A 258 -17.87 -1.64 10.40
N SER A 259 -18.97 -2.36 10.24
CA SER A 259 -18.98 -3.75 9.74
C SER A 259 -18.43 -3.94 8.32
N ALA A 260 -18.26 -2.86 7.56
CA ALA A 260 -17.76 -2.88 6.19
C ALA A 260 -17.19 -1.51 5.79
N LEU A 261 -16.26 -1.47 4.85
CA LEU A 261 -15.68 -0.25 4.30
C LEU A 261 -16.76 0.70 3.78
N GLY A 262 -16.73 1.96 4.26
CA GLY A 262 -17.74 2.96 3.92
C GLY A 262 -19.13 2.67 4.47
N GLY A 263 -19.28 1.67 5.33
CA GLY A 263 -20.52 1.35 6.03
C GLY A 263 -20.89 2.43 7.03
N SER A 264 -22.17 2.45 7.43
CA SER A 264 -22.69 3.36 8.46
C SER A 264 -23.11 2.65 9.74
N ALA A 265 -23.08 1.33 9.75
CA ALA A 265 -23.47 0.50 10.87
C ALA A 265 -22.25 -0.09 11.57
N ALA A 266 -22.28 -0.12 12.90
CA ALA A 266 -21.40 -0.92 13.70
C ALA A 266 -21.55 -2.42 13.36
N ASP A 267 -20.62 -3.25 13.81
CA ASP A 267 -20.60 -4.66 13.44
C ASP A 267 -21.35 -5.59 14.41
N GLY A 268 -21.64 -5.11 15.64
CA GLY A 268 -22.33 -5.84 16.71
C GLY A 268 -21.40 -6.75 17.54
N ALA A 269 -20.11 -6.77 17.28
CA ALA A 269 -19.13 -7.40 18.16
C ALA A 269 -18.73 -6.43 19.31
N VAL A 270 -17.97 -6.90 20.26
CA VAL A 270 -17.47 -6.04 21.34
C VAL A 270 -16.03 -5.68 21.03
N ASP A 271 -15.80 -4.43 20.71
CA ASP A 271 -14.49 -3.90 20.42
C ASP A 271 -13.86 -3.21 21.62
N ASN A 272 -12.54 -3.17 21.65
CA ASN A 272 -11.78 -2.56 22.72
C ASN A 272 -10.74 -1.58 22.14
N VAL A 273 -11.01 -0.29 22.28
CA VAL A 273 -10.09 0.77 21.81
C VAL A 273 -9.42 1.41 23.02
N VAL A 274 -8.18 1.04 23.28
CA VAL A 274 -7.39 1.54 24.40
C VAL A 274 -6.60 2.78 23.99
N VAL A 275 -6.74 3.87 24.74
CA VAL A 275 -5.93 5.07 24.59
C VAL A 275 -5.07 5.26 25.84
N ASN A 276 -3.77 5.27 25.66
CA ASN A 276 -2.82 5.51 26.74
C ASN A 276 -2.29 6.95 26.69
N GLY A 277 -2.41 7.65 27.81
CA GLY A 277 -1.80 8.95 28.04
C GLY A 277 -0.28 8.87 28.20
N THR A 278 0.30 9.91 28.75
CA THR A 278 1.74 9.99 28.98
C THR A 278 2.11 9.60 30.44
N ASN A 279 3.38 9.67 30.78
CA ASN A 279 3.80 9.60 32.19
C ASN A 279 3.91 11.02 32.84
N GLY A 280 3.51 12.06 32.15
CA GLY A 280 3.42 13.43 32.63
C GLY A 280 2.01 13.82 33.03
N ASP A 281 1.83 15.07 33.42
CA ASP A 281 0.49 15.62 33.73
C ASP A 281 -0.30 15.80 32.44
N ASP A 282 -1.38 15.04 32.27
CA ASP A 282 -2.23 15.06 31.07
C ASP A 282 -3.54 15.86 31.32
N ASN A 283 -4.04 16.50 30.28
CA ASN A 283 -5.35 17.17 30.30
C ASN A 283 -6.21 16.63 29.17
N ILE A 284 -7.00 15.61 29.46
CA ILE A 284 -7.73 14.80 28.47
C ILE A 284 -9.20 15.18 28.47
N ASP A 285 -9.74 15.48 27.30
CA ASP A 285 -11.16 15.67 27.07
C ASP A 285 -11.73 14.49 26.25
N ILE A 286 -12.77 13.82 26.76
CA ILE A 286 -13.49 12.72 26.11
C ILE A 286 -14.90 13.19 25.79
N THR A 287 -15.26 13.25 24.51
CA THR A 287 -16.54 13.78 24.06
C THR A 287 -17.23 12.81 23.12
N GLY A 288 -18.51 12.51 23.39
CA GLY A 288 -19.34 11.74 22.45
C GLY A 288 -19.50 12.48 21.13
N ASN A 289 -19.36 11.78 20.02
CA ASN A 289 -19.40 12.35 18.67
C ASN A 289 -20.64 11.93 17.85
N GLY A 290 -21.60 11.27 18.47
CA GLY A 290 -22.86 10.81 17.87
C GLY A 290 -22.77 9.44 17.21
N SER A 291 -21.60 8.77 17.31
CA SER A 291 -21.37 7.40 16.84
C SER A 291 -20.22 6.69 17.58
N GLY A 292 -19.78 7.22 18.70
CA GLY A 292 -18.65 6.78 19.51
C GLY A 292 -18.10 7.93 20.33
N ALA A 293 -16.78 8.14 20.38
CA ALA A 293 -16.17 9.20 21.16
C ALA A 293 -14.87 9.72 20.55
N ASP A 294 -14.59 10.99 20.81
CA ASP A 294 -13.31 11.63 20.54
C ASP A 294 -12.54 11.80 21.85
N VAL A 295 -11.25 11.46 21.84
CA VAL A 295 -10.29 11.68 22.92
C VAL A 295 -9.28 12.71 22.44
N THR A 296 -9.17 13.84 23.12
CA THR A 296 -8.27 14.93 22.77
C THR A 296 -7.43 15.36 23.97
N GLY A 297 -6.41 16.18 23.74
CA GLY A 297 -5.50 16.66 24.78
C GLY A 297 -4.20 15.86 24.92
N LEU A 298 -4.04 14.81 24.15
CA LEU A 298 -2.80 14.05 23.97
C LEU A 298 -2.05 14.49 22.70
N ALA A 299 -0.91 13.88 22.42
CA ALA A 299 -0.10 14.18 21.23
C ALA A 299 -0.87 13.92 19.94
N THR A 300 -1.67 12.87 19.91
CA THR A 300 -2.61 12.58 18.82
C THR A 300 -4.05 12.67 19.36
N ALA A 301 -4.97 13.24 18.59
CA ALA A 301 -6.39 13.10 18.84
C ALA A 301 -6.87 11.74 18.34
N VAL A 302 -7.68 11.02 19.14
CA VAL A 302 -8.23 9.72 18.76
C VAL A 302 -9.75 9.85 18.57
N SER A 303 -10.25 9.49 17.40
CA SER A 303 -11.68 9.51 17.07
C SER A 303 -12.17 8.09 16.83
N VAL A 304 -13.02 7.56 17.71
CA VAL A 304 -13.70 6.26 17.54
C VAL A 304 -15.06 6.52 16.92
N LYS A 305 -15.35 5.84 15.82
CA LYS A 305 -16.58 6.02 15.06
C LYS A 305 -17.29 4.69 14.85
N ARG A 306 -18.61 4.76 14.69
CA ARG A 306 -19.50 3.61 14.44
C ARG A 306 -19.36 2.50 15.49
N ALA A 307 -19.16 2.94 16.75
CA ALA A 307 -19.14 2.05 17.90
C ALA A 307 -20.54 1.54 18.27
N ASP A 308 -20.56 0.36 18.84
CA ASP A 308 -21.73 -0.18 19.54
C ASP A 308 -21.75 0.27 21.01
N PRO A 309 -22.92 0.38 21.66
CA PRO A 309 -22.99 0.69 23.09
C PRO A 309 -22.31 -0.35 24.01
N THR A 310 -21.90 -1.48 23.46
CA THR A 310 -21.17 -2.54 24.17
C THR A 310 -19.66 -2.45 23.99
N ASP A 311 -19.19 -1.64 23.05
CA ASP A 311 -17.76 -1.40 22.85
C ASP A 311 -17.16 -0.63 24.00
N ILE A 312 -15.86 -0.79 24.18
CA ILE A 312 -15.15 -0.30 25.36
C ILE A 312 -14.02 0.63 24.91
N LEU A 313 -13.95 1.81 25.54
CA LEU A 313 -12.89 2.79 25.36
C LEU A 313 -12.16 3.02 26.70
N PRO A 314 -11.19 2.18 27.07
CA PRO A 314 -10.30 2.47 28.19
C PRO A 314 -9.36 3.64 27.84
N VAL A 315 -9.39 4.68 28.65
CA VAL A 315 -8.43 5.78 28.63
C VAL A 315 -7.60 5.69 29.92
N ASN A 316 -6.32 5.35 29.77
CA ASN A 316 -5.40 5.16 30.88
C ASN A 316 -4.50 6.39 30.99
N THR A 317 -4.56 7.11 32.10
CA THR A 317 -3.77 8.34 32.28
C THR A 317 -2.31 8.04 32.66
N LEU A 318 -2.01 6.83 33.15
CA LEU A 318 -0.69 6.36 33.55
C LEU A 318 -0.16 7.09 34.79
N ALA A 319 0.91 7.86 34.67
CA ALA A 319 1.53 8.56 35.81
C ALA A 319 1.52 10.06 35.57
N GLY A 320 1.26 10.80 36.63
CA GLY A 320 1.15 12.26 36.55
C GLY A 320 0.12 12.81 37.53
N THR A 321 -0.23 14.05 37.36
CA THR A 321 -1.38 14.68 37.97
C THR A 321 -2.34 15.04 36.85
N ASP A 322 -3.22 14.11 36.55
CA ASP A 322 -4.00 14.14 35.33
C ASP A 322 -5.40 14.77 35.57
N HIS A 323 -5.89 15.39 34.56
CA HIS A 323 -7.26 15.91 34.51
C HIS A 323 -7.99 15.30 33.32
N VAL A 324 -9.12 14.62 33.63
CA VAL A 324 -9.97 14.04 32.59
C VAL A 324 -11.37 14.60 32.69
N ALA A 325 -11.86 15.18 31.61
CA ALA A 325 -13.25 15.61 31.47
C ALA A 325 -14.01 14.70 30.50
N THR A 326 -15.26 14.37 30.81
CA THR A 326 -16.10 13.52 29.97
C THR A 326 -17.46 14.18 29.70
N SER A 327 -17.94 14.09 28.46
CA SER A 327 -19.26 14.64 28.09
C SER A 327 -19.87 13.90 26.89
N GLY A 328 -21.19 13.66 26.94
CA GLY A 328 -21.96 13.19 25.79
C GLY A 328 -21.73 11.75 25.35
N VAL A 329 -20.96 10.94 26.10
CA VAL A 329 -20.58 9.56 25.71
C VAL A 329 -21.65 8.51 26.03
N ALA A 330 -22.64 8.86 26.86
CA ALA A 330 -23.63 7.91 27.33
C ALA A 330 -24.47 7.29 26.20
N GLY A 331 -24.42 5.96 26.09
CA GLY A 331 -25.18 5.20 25.10
C GLY A 331 -24.52 5.08 23.73
N GLU A 332 -23.32 5.63 23.54
CA GLU A 332 -22.53 5.53 22.32
C GLU A 332 -21.45 4.45 22.44
N ILE A 333 -20.67 4.50 23.51
CA ILE A 333 -19.57 3.58 23.84
C ILE A 333 -19.36 3.57 25.34
N GLN A 334 -18.79 2.50 25.89
CA GLN A 334 -18.45 2.44 27.32
C GLN A 334 -17.07 3.03 27.58
N VAL A 335 -17.02 4.21 28.17
CA VAL A 335 -15.74 4.86 28.49
C VAL A 335 -15.30 4.48 29.90
N LEU A 336 -14.06 4.00 30.04
CA LEU A 336 -13.42 3.73 31.31
C LEU A 336 -12.20 4.62 31.48
N VAL A 337 -12.15 5.40 32.54
CA VAL A 337 -10.95 6.17 32.93
C VAL A 337 -10.24 5.42 34.04
N ASP A 338 -9.02 4.99 33.84
CA ASP A 338 -8.23 4.15 34.75
C ASP A 338 -9.03 2.95 35.30
N GLY A 339 -9.81 2.33 34.42
CA GLY A 339 -10.67 1.17 34.75
C GLY A 339 -11.98 1.51 35.44
N VAL A 340 -12.32 2.78 35.62
CA VAL A 340 -13.57 3.22 36.22
C VAL A 340 -14.54 3.71 35.13
N LEU A 341 -15.72 3.12 35.03
CA LEU A 341 -16.75 3.55 34.07
C LEU A 341 -17.24 4.98 34.42
N VAL A 342 -17.26 5.86 33.43
CA VAL A 342 -17.62 7.28 33.55
C VAL A 342 -18.87 7.64 32.78
#